data_29d35d564f590a73e910868f2d04a969
#
_entry.id   29d35d564f590a73e910868f2d04a969
#
_cell.length_a   1.000
_cell.length_b   1.000
_cell.length_c   1.000
_cell.angle_alpha   90.00
_cell.angle_beta   90.00
_cell.angle_gamma   90.00
#
_symmetry.space_group_name_H-M   'P 1'
#
loop_
_entity.id
_entity.type
_entity.pdbx_description
1 polymer ?
#
loop_
_entity_poly.entity_id
_entity_poly.type
_entity_poly.pdbx_seq_one_letter_code
_entity_poly.pdbx_strand_id
1 'polypeptide(L)'
;MSREYAQAGVDYTKIEPFKEMMQEVGKRTLSFPNRRGVYINEEAGNVFEYRGSHKPLWCTVQEGLGNKNWIAEWMHQETGDPRYFDGIGIDTVMMAVVDVLRRGALPVAYTDEVAAGDSNWFKDEARSRAIAESFYQACEICGMALLGGESPALRYLIKAEPPVKSAPSLSGNTIGIIAPRERLITGQKLGLGDRIIGVTSSGLHANGISLAIKRALVLPEQFFTKLPNGKTLGEEALIPTRSYVKLMEDLLDSYVIIHAIVPGTGDGVGKIAFDKRPFTYRIKKWVEVPLLFSFMRGLGVTLEDCLKTFNWGIGFYIFVPESEVERTLEIGKAAGYELLELGQVEEGERCVIFEPEGITLPPPGK
;
A
#
# COMPACT_ATOMS: atom_id res chain seq x y z
N MET A 1 23.50 21.45 21.99
CA MET A 1 23.29 21.29 20.52
C MET A 1 24.07 22.34 19.78
N SER A 2 24.74 22.02 18.65
CA SER A 2 25.48 23.00 17.84
C SER A 2 24.50 23.96 17.16
N ARG A 3 24.67 25.28 17.41
CA ARG A 3 23.89 26.34 16.78
C ARG A 3 24.07 26.35 15.26
N GLU A 4 25.27 26.06 14.80
CA GLU A 4 25.61 26.00 13.38
C GLU A 4 24.92 24.84 12.68
N TYR A 5 24.80 23.68 13.34
CA TYR A 5 24.11 22.51 12.78
C TYR A 5 22.61 22.76 12.65
N ALA A 6 21.99 23.43 13.63
CA ALA A 6 20.61 23.85 13.55
C ALA A 6 20.38 24.85 12.39
N GLN A 7 21.29 25.78 12.16
CA GLN A 7 21.24 26.72 11.04
C GLN A 7 21.41 26.02 9.68
N ALA A 8 22.14 24.90 9.64
CA ALA A 8 22.30 24.07 8.46
C ALA A 8 21.04 23.24 8.13
N GLY A 9 19.99 23.28 8.97
CA GLY A 9 18.70 22.62 8.72
C GLY A 9 18.40 21.43 9.62
N VAL A 10 19.33 21.04 10.51
CA VAL A 10 19.17 19.89 11.41
C VAL A 10 19.09 20.38 12.85
N ASP A 11 17.87 20.59 13.33
CA ASP A 11 17.58 21.07 14.69
C ASP A 11 16.85 19.98 15.47
N TYR A 12 17.58 19.23 16.31
CA TYR A 12 17.03 18.14 17.10
C TYR A 12 15.91 18.57 18.05
N THR A 13 15.91 19.83 18.54
CA THR A 13 14.80 20.29 19.41
C THR A 13 13.44 20.28 18.70
N LYS A 14 13.44 20.26 17.37
CA LYS A 14 12.24 20.18 16.53
C LYS A 14 11.92 18.75 16.10
N ILE A 15 12.93 17.89 15.98
CA ILE A 15 12.80 16.49 15.52
C ILE A 15 12.45 15.56 16.68
N GLU A 16 13.07 15.74 17.87
CA GLU A 16 12.91 14.85 19.02
C GLU A 16 11.44 14.62 19.43
N PRO A 17 10.54 15.64 19.47
CA PRO A 17 9.14 15.38 19.82
C PRO A 17 8.46 14.40 18.87
N PHE A 18 8.75 14.43 17.56
CA PHE A 18 8.24 13.45 16.61
C PHE A 18 8.80 12.05 16.86
N LYS A 19 10.12 11.95 17.12
CA LYS A 19 10.74 10.66 17.46
C LYS A 19 10.15 10.04 18.72
N GLU A 20 9.89 10.86 19.74
CA GLU A 20 9.26 10.41 20.98
C GLU A 20 7.85 9.86 20.73
N MET A 21 7.04 10.51 19.89
CA MET A 21 5.72 10.02 19.47
C MET A 21 5.82 8.68 18.72
N MET A 22 6.76 8.56 17.77
CA MET A 22 6.98 7.31 17.05
C MET A 22 7.44 6.17 17.96
N GLN A 23 8.32 6.46 18.94
CA GLN A 23 8.75 5.48 19.95
C GLN A 23 7.59 5.05 20.87
N GLU A 24 6.72 6.00 21.27
CA GLU A 24 5.54 5.70 22.08
C GLU A 24 4.60 4.74 21.35
N VAL A 25 4.25 5.05 20.09
CA VAL A 25 3.40 4.16 19.28
C VAL A 25 4.09 2.83 19.00
N GLY A 26 5.40 2.81 18.78
CA GLY A 26 6.19 1.59 18.62
C GLY A 26 6.04 0.65 19.83
N LYS A 27 6.22 1.17 21.04
CA LYS A 27 6.05 0.39 22.29
C LYS A 27 4.67 -0.26 22.42
N ARG A 28 3.61 0.42 21.97
CA ARG A 28 2.23 -0.08 21.99
C ARG A 28 2.02 -1.28 21.05
N THR A 29 2.88 -1.48 20.05
CA THR A 29 2.75 -2.51 19.01
C THR A 29 3.55 -3.78 19.29
N LEU A 30 4.48 -3.80 20.27
CA LEU A 30 5.46 -4.86 20.46
C LEU A 30 4.86 -6.26 20.63
N SER A 31 3.64 -6.38 21.16
CA SER A 31 2.96 -7.65 21.37
C SER A 31 2.13 -8.13 20.15
N PHE A 32 1.91 -7.30 19.13
CA PHE A 32 1.03 -7.65 18.02
C PHE A 32 1.48 -8.90 17.22
N PRO A 33 2.78 -9.13 16.96
CA PRO A 33 3.22 -10.32 16.24
C PRO A 33 3.22 -11.61 17.07
N ASN A 34 2.95 -11.56 18.38
CA ASN A 34 2.95 -12.74 19.26
C ASN A 34 1.98 -13.82 18.76
N ARG A 35 0.84 -13.43 18.17
CA ARG A 35 -0.13 -14.35 17.59
C ARG A 35 0.43 -15.21 16.45
N ARG A 36 1.54 -14.77 15.83
CA ARG A 36 2.27 -15.49 14.77
C ARG A 36 3.52 -16.18 15.31
N GLY A 37 3.66 -16.28 16.62
CA GLY A 37 4.80 -16.90 17.29
C GLY A 37 6.08 -16.07 17.25
N VAL A 38 6.01 -14.78 16.91
CA VAL A 38 7.14 -13.85 16.91
C VAL A 38 7.05 -12.94 18.12
N TYR A 39 8.11 -12.90 18.92
CA TYR A 39 8.17 -12.14 20.17
C TYR A 39 9.31 -11.13 20.09
N ILE A 40 8.98 -9.87 20.30
CA ILE A 40 9.94 -8.77 20.31
C ILE A 40 10.64 -8.73 21.68
N ASN A 41 11.95 -8.53 21.68
CA ASN A 41 12.70 -8.29 22.91
C ASN A 41 12.47 -6.84 23.37
N GLU A 42 11.82 -6.66 24.52
CA GLU A 42 11.42 -5.34 25.01
C GLU A 42 12.61 -4.44 25.37
N GLU A 43 13.73 -5.03 25.80
CA GLU A 43 14.95 -4.28 26.17
C GLU A 43 15.73 -3.82 24.94
N ALA A 44 15.84 -4.68 23.92
CA ALA A 44 16.58 -4.39 22.70
C ALA A 44 15.73 -3.72 21.61
N GLY A 45 14.39 -3.87 21.67
CA GLY A 45 13.41 -3.20 20.81
C GLY A 45 13.37 -3.65 19.34
N ASN A 46 14.51 -3.96 18.75
CA ASN A 46 14.66 -4.38 17.34
C ASN A 46 15.16 -5.83 17.19
N VAL A 47 15.23 -6.57 18.26
CA VAL A 47 15.57 -7.99 18.30
C VAL A 47 14.29 -8.80 18.55
N PHE A 48 14.10 -9.87 17.79
CA PHE A 48 12.94 -10.73 17.95
C PHE A 48 13.31 -12.20 17.73
N GLU A 49 12.50 -13.09 18.31
CA GLU A 49 12.64 -14.53 18.17
C GLU A 49 11.33 -15.19 17.71
N TYR A 50 11.45 -16.30 17.00
CA TYR A 50 10.31 -17.13 16.67
C TYR A 50 10.24 -18.33 17.63
N ARG A 51 9.11 -18.47 18.31
CA ARG A 51 8.82 -19.55 19.29
C ARG A 51 7.82 -20.59 18.78
N GLY A 52 7.52 -20.58 17.47
CA GLY A 52 6.61 -21.57 16.88
C GLY A 52 7.31 -22.91 16.62
N SER A 53 6.51 -23.94 16.29
CA SER A 53 6.98 -25.32 16.04
C SER A 53 7.58 -25.53 14.64
N HIS A 54 7.31 -24.62 13.70
CA HIS A 54 7.76 -24.74 12.30
C HIS A 54 9.15 -24.15 12.09
N LYS A 55 9.86 -24.60 11.07
CA LYS A 55 11.04 -23.88 10.54
C LYS A 55 10.53 -22.80 9.56
N PRO A 56 10.55 -21.53 9.93
CA PRO A 56 9.99 -20.48 9.09
C PRO A 56 10.92 -20.11 7.94
N LEU A 57 10.36 -19.46 6.91
CA LEU A 57 11.10 -18.57 6.02
C LEU A 57 10.79 -17.13 6.40
N TRP A 58 11.73 -16.25 6.13
CA TRP A 58 11.59 -14.81 6.35
C TRP A 58 11.55 -14.08 5.01
N CYS A 59 10.70 -13.10 4.92
CA CYS A 59 10.56 -12.22 3.76
C CYS A 59 10.79 -10.79 4.21
N THR A 60 11.51 -10.00 3.44
CA THR A 60 11.69 -8.57 3.71
C THR A 60 11.44 -7.77 2.45
N VAL A 61 10.75 -6.65 2.59
CA VAL A 61 10.40 -5.74 1.49
C VAL A 61 10.56 -4.31 1.96
N GLN A 62 11.31 -3.51 1.19
CA GLN A 62 11.44 -2.06 1.35
C GLN A 62 10.62 -1.36 0.27
N GLU A 63 9.75 -0.43 0.67
CA GLU A 63 8.95 0.37 -0.24
C GLU A 63 8.81 1.82 0.23
N GLY A 64 8.49 2.71 -0.70
CA GLY A 64 8.20 4.10 -0.42
C GLY A 64 6.75 4.45 -0.76
N LEU A 65 6.19 5.43 -0.04
CA LEU A 65 4.82 5.92 -0.27
C LEU A 65 4.67 6.61 -1.65
N GLY A 66 5.71 7.21 -2.16
CA GLY A 66 5.60 8.07 -3.33
C GLY A 66 4.97 9.42 -2.98
N ASN A 67 4.11 9.95 -3.87
CA ASN A 67 3.66 11.35 -3.79
C ASN A 67 2.33 11.55 -3.03
N LYS A 68 1.74 10.54 -2.40
CA LYS A 68 0.40 10.70 -1.78
C LYS A 68 0.41 11.69 -0.61
N ASN A 69 1.48 11.71 0.18
CA ASN A 69 1.63 12.69 1.25
C ASN A 69 1.72 14.14 0.74
N TRP A 70 2.13 14.38 -0.52
CA TRP A 70 2.10 15.71 -1.11
C TRP A 70 0.66 16.26 -1.18
N ILE A 71 -0.33 15.40 -1.46
CA ILE A 71 -1.76 15.79 -1.44
C ILE A 71 -2.19 16.14 0.00
N ALA A 72 -1.78 15.35 0.99
CA ALA A 72 -2.06 15.61 2.39
C ALA A 72 -1.46 16.96 2.85
N GLU A 73 -0.21 17.24 2.47
CA GLU A 73 0.44 18.52 2.74
C GLU A 73 -0.26 19.69 2.05
N TRP A 74 -0.71 19.51 0.81
CA TRP A 74 -1.48 20.52 0.09
C TRP A 74 -2.80 20.83 0.83
N MET A 75 -3.57 19.80 1.16
CA MET A 75 -4.85 19.94 1.87
C MET A 75 -4.64 20.58 3.26
N HIS A 76 -3.62 20.16 3.99
CA HIS A 76 -3.28 20.72 5.30
C HIS A 76 -2.80 22.17 5.21
N GLN A 77 -1.97 22.51 4.23
CA GLN A 77 -1.49 23.88 4.01
C GLN A 77 -2.65 24.86 3.79
N GLU A 78 -3.71 24.43 3.08
CA GLU A 78 -4.86 25.27 2.74
C GLU A 78 -5.92 25.34 3.86
N THR A 79 -5.98 24.34 4.75
CA THR A 79 -7.06 24.24 5.76
C THR A 79 -6.58 24.31 7.21
N GLY A 80 -5.34 23.94 7.47
CA GLY A 80 -4.80 23.71 8.81
C GLY A 80 -5.28 22.39 9.47
N ASP A 81 -6.00 21.53 8.75
CA ASP A 81 -6.58 20.31 9.30
C ASP A 81 -5.58 19.13 9.26
N PRO A 82 -5.09 18.61 10.41
CA PRO A 82 -4.14 17.51 10.46
C PRO A 82 -4.75 16.16 10.09
N ARG A 83 -6.09 16.02 10.03
CA ARG A 83 -6.77 14.75 9.69
C ARG A 83 -6.44 14.23 8.30
N TYR A 84 -5.93 15.07 7.40
CA TYR A 84 -5.44 14.60 6.10
C TYR A 84 -4.24 13.66 6.19
N PHE A 85 -3.61 13.56 7.36
CA PHE A 85 -2.50 12.62 7.62
C PHE A 85 -2.93 11.31 8.30
N ASP A 86 -4.20 11.16 8.71
CA ASP A 86 -4.69 9.96 9.41
C ASP A 86 -4.51 8.66 8.61
N GLY A 87 -4.42 8.75 7.27
CA GLY A 87 -4.20 7.61 6.38
C GLY A 87 -2.75 7.43 5.90
N ILE A 88 -1.87 8.42 6.10
CA ILE A 88 -0.55 8.44 5.46
C ILE A 88 0.39 7.35 5.98
N GLY A 89 0.38 7.07 7.27
CA GLY A 89 1.13 5.93 7.84
C GLY A 89 0.60 4.59 7.34
N ILE A 90 -0.74 4.44 7.22
CA ILE A 90 -1.38 3.25 6.66
C ILE A 90 -0.93 3.04 5.21
N ASP A 91 -1.00 4.07 4.39
CA ASP A 91 -0.58 4.00 2.99
C ASP A 91 0.91 3.63 2.87
N THR A 92 1.77 4.22 3.70
CA THR A 92 3.22 3.95 3.70
C THR A 92 3.51 2.49 4.01
N VAL A 93 2.88 1.96 5.05
CA VAL A 93 3.03 0.57 5.51
C VAL A 93 2.50 -0.41 4.47
N MET A 94 1.30 -0.13 3.90
CA MET A 94 0.67 -1.05 2.95
C MET A 94 1.47 -1.23 1.67
N MET A 95 2.31 -0.27 1.26
CA MET A 95 3.18 -0.43 0.09
C MET A 95 4.11 -1.64 0.23
N ALA A 96 4.73 -1.83 1.38
CA ALA A 96 5.60 -2.97 1.65
C ALA A 96 4.83 -4.24 2.05
N VAL A 97 3.73 -4.10 2.80
CA VAL A 97 2.93 -5.22 3.29
C VAL A 97 2.32 -6.03 2.15
N VAL A 98 1.75 -5.39 1.12
CA VAL A 98 1.12 -6.13 0.01
C VAL A 98 2.13 -6.98 -0.77
N ASP A 99 3.39 -6.55 -0.85
CA ASP A 99 4.44 -7.32 -1.51
C ASP A 99 5.00 -8.46 -0.63
N VAL A 100 4.93 -8.32 0.70
CA VAL A 100 5.17 -9.43 1.63
C VAL A 100 4.07 -10.49 1.48
N LEU A 101 2.78 -10.08 1.45
CA LEU A 101 1.64 -10.98 1.26
C LEU A 101 1.72 -11.76 -0.06
N ARG A 102 2.25 -11.14 -1.12
CA ARG A 102 2.48 -11.79 -2.42
C ARG A 102 3.29 -13.08 -2.32
N ARG A 103 4.10 -13.23 -1.28
CA ARG A 103 4.94 -14.41 -1.04
C ARG A 103 4.30 -15.43 -0.09
N GLY A 104 3.06 -15.22 0.34
CA GLY A 104 2.44 -16.03 1.39
C GLY A 104 3.02 -15.76 2.77
N ALA A 105 3.74 -14.65 2.93
CA ALA A 105 4.28 -14.22 4.21
C ALA A 105 3.26 -13.32 4.93
N LEU A 106 3.18 -13.46 6.25
CA LEU A 106 2.40 -12.57 7.10
C LEU A 106 3.33 -11.58 7.81
N PRO A 107 3.01 -10.28 7.82
CA PRO A 107 3.88 -9.26 8.40
C PRO A 107 4.04 -9.43 9.90
N VAL A 108 5.23 -9.20 10.43
CA VAL A 108 5.54 -9.31 11.86
C VAL A 108 6.28 -8.11 12.44
N ALA A 109 7.00 -7.37 11.60
CA ALA A 109 7.72 -6.19 12.02
C ALA A 109 7.80 -5.15 10.90
N TYR A 110 7.88 -3.89 11.29
CA TYR A 110 8.05 -2.74 10.40
C TYR A 110 9.10 -1.77 10.96
N THR A 111 9.86 -1.15 10.07
CA THR A 111 10.70 0.00 10.37
C THR A 111 10.38 1.10 9.37
N ASP A 112 10.33 2.35 9.82
CA ASP A 112 9.96 3.50 9.01
C ASP A 112 11.11 4.46 8.73
N GLU A 113 10.93 5.29 7.72
CA GLU A 113 11.72 6.51 7.50
C GLU A 113 10.77 7.66 7.15
N VAL A 114 10.88 8.76 7.89
CA VAL A 114 10.19 10.03 7.60
C VAL A 114 11.24 11.10 7.38
N ALA A 115 11.70 11.24 6.13
CA ALA A 115 12.77 12.14 5.73
C ALA A 115 12.23 13.48 5.24
N ALA A 116 12.37 14.55 6.03
CA ALA A 116 11.93 15.89 5.66
C ALA A 116 13.05 16.73 5.05
N GLY A 117 12.69 17.72 4.24
CA GLY A 117 13.67 18.67 3.68
C GLY A 117 14.27 19.61 4.70
N ASP A 118 13.58 19.85 5.83
CA ASP A 118 14.05 20.75 6.90
C ASP A 118 13.41 20.35 8.23
N SER A 119 14.12 20.53 9.34
CA SER A 119 13.61 20.20 10.68
C SER A 119 12.40 21.03 11.10
N ASN A 120 12.09 22.15 10.44
CA ASN A 120 10.88 22.92 10.72
C ASN A 120 9.60 22.15 10.36
N TRP A 121 9.69 21.16 9.46
CA TRP A 121 8.54 20.32 9.13
C TRP A 121 8.02 19.58 10.37
N PHE A 122 8.89 19.12 11.26
CA PHE A 122 8.54 18.38 12.48
C PHE A 122 7.91 19.23 13.59
N LYS A 123 7.86 20.57 13.46
CA LYS A 123 7.28 21.46 14.47
C LYS A 123 5.76 21.36 14.63
N ASP A 124 5.06 20.89 13.61
CA ASP A 124 3.61 20.74 13.65
C ASP A 124 3.25 19.49 14.45
N GLU A 125 2.96 19.67 15.73
CA GLU A 125 2.69 18.59 16.67
C GLU A 125 1.40 17.83 16.29
N ALA A 126 0.37 18.52 15.83
CA ALA A 126 -0.91 17.90 15.48
C ALA A 126 -0.75 16.98 14.26
N ARG A 127 -0.05 17.44 13.22
CA ARG A 127 0.32 16.63 12.06
C ARG A 127 1.21 15.45 12.45
N SER A 128 2.23 15.68 13.26
CA SER A 128 3.17 14.65 13.72
C SER A 128 2.45 13.54 14.47
N ARG A 129 1.49 13.90 15.34
CA ARG A 129 0.65 12.96 16.08
C ARG A 129 -0.26 12.16 15.15
N ALA A 130 -0.91 12.82 14.18
CA ALA A 130 -1.77 12.14 13.19
C ALA A 130 -0.98 11.07 12.39
N ILE A 131 0.24 11.40 11.96
CA ILE A 131 1.12 10.46 11.26
C ILE A 131 1.52 9.30 12.18
N ALA A 132 1.96 9.56 13.41
CA ALA A 132 2.36 8.52 14.36
C ALA A 132 1.21 7.55 14.68
N GLU A 133 0.00 8.07 14.95
CA GLU A 133 -1.18 7.24 15.16
C GLU A 133 -1.59 6.46 13.90
N SER A 134 -1.38 7.02 12.71
CA SER A 134 -1.60 6.31 11.44
C SER A 134 -0.66 5.10 11.28
N PHE A 135 0.61 5.21 11.68
CA PHE A 135 1.53 4.07 11.75
C PHE A 135 1.10 3.04 12.79
N TYR A 136 0.63 3.49 13.96
CA TYR A 136 0.08 2.58 14.97
C TYR A 136 -1.09 1.76 14.40
N GLN A 137 -2.08 2.44 13.80
CA GLN A 137 -3.25 1.78 13.21
C GLN A 137 -2.84 0.78 12.11
N ALA A 138 -1.88 1.13 11.28
CA ALA A 138 -1.35 0.21 10.27
C ALA A 138 -0.75 -1.06 10.89
N CYS A 139 0.05 -0.91 11.95
CA CYS A 139 0.64 -2.02 12.68
C CYS A 139 -0.41 -2.89 13.37
N GLU A 140 -1.44 -2.29 13.96
CA GLU A 140 -2.57 -2.99 14.59
C GLU A 140 -3.35 -3.81 13.55
N ILE A 141 -3.74 -3.21 12.43
CA ILE A 141 -4.45 -3.88 11.32
C ILE A 141 -3.62 -5.06 10.78
N CYS A 142 -2.31 -4.88 10.65
CA CYS A 142 -1.41 -5.91 10.13
C CYS A 142 -0.98 -6.95 11.18
N GLY A 143 -1.14 -6.67 12.47
CA GLY A 143 -0.66 -7.52 13.57
C GLY A 143 0.85 -7.63 13.59
N MET A 144 1.56 -6.52 13.44
CA MET A 144 3.03 -6.43 13.43
C MET A 144 3.52 -5.32 14.35
N ALA A 145 4.79 -5.39 14.76
CA ALA A 145 5.42 -4.38 15.59
C ALA A 145 6.12 -3.29 14.78
N LEU A 146 6.01 -2.04 15.20
CA LEU A 146 6.86 -0.94 14.76
C LEU A 146 8.13 -0.96 15.62
N LEU A 147 9.25 -1.41 15.04
CA LEU A 147 10.49 -1.65 15.80
C LEU A 147 11.41 -0.43 15.90
N GLY A 148 11.22 0.56 15.06
CA GLY A 148 12.03 1.76 15.03
C GLY A 148 12.01 2.40 13.67
N GLY A 149 12.69 3.54 13.55
CA GLY A 149 12.72 4.29 12.33
C GLY A 149 13.77 5.39 12.34
N GLU A 150 13.75 6.20 11.30
CA GLU A 150 14.64 7.34 11.14
C GLU A 150 13.83 8.58 10.71
N SER A 151 14.21 9.74 11.25
CA SER A 151 13.53 11.01 10.96
C SER A 151 14.55 12.11 10.61
N PRO A 152 15.24 11.98 9.46
CA PRO A 152 16.30 12.91 9.08
C PRO A 152 15.74 14.20 8.49
N ALA A 153 16.50 15.30 8.67
CA ALA A 153 16.30 16.55 7.95
C ALA A 153 17.34 16.67 6.83
N LEU A 154 16.90 16.58 5.58
CA LEU A 154 17.73 16.42 4.38
C LEU A 154 17.58 17.61 3.42
N ARG A 155 17.93 18.82 3.88
CA ARG A 155 17.74 20.10 3.15
C ARG A 155 18.34 20.11 1.73
N TYR A 156 19.41 19.40 1.50
CA TYR A 156 20.09 19.38 0.21
C TYR A 156 19.53 18.32 -0.76
N LEU A 157 18.68 17.40 -0.29
CA LEU A 157 18.17 16.28 -1.06
C LEU A 157 16.65 16.35 -1.30
N ILE A 158 15.89 16.81 -0.30
CA ILE A 158 14.41 16.76 -0.34
C ILE A 158 13.85 18.18 -0.48
N LYS A 159 13.04 18.35 -1.53
CA LYS A 159 12.26 19.56 -1.80
C LYS A 159 10.89 19.17 -2.30
N ALA A 160 9.85 19.77 -1.73
CA ALA A 160 8.50 19.61 -2.29
C ALA A 160 8.35 20.41 -3.59
N GLU A 161 7.60 19.86 -4.54
CA GLU A 161 7.17 20.61 -5.73
C GLU A 161 6.11 21.64 -5.32
N PRO A 162 6.25 22.92 -5.76
CA PRO A 162 5.22 23.93 -5.51
C PRO A 162 3.82 23.53 -6.03
N PRO A 163 2.72 24.01 -5.39
CA PRO A 163 2.68 25.04 -4.33
C PRO A 163 2.92 24.52 -2.91
N VAL A 164 3.15 23.24 -2.70
CA VAL A 164 3.47 22.68 -1.39
C VAL A 164 4.85 23.16 -0.93
N LYS A 165 4.93 23.72 0.28
CA LYS A 165 6.15 24.30 0.81
C LYS A 165 7.16 23.26 1.31
N SER A 166 6.64 22.17 1.87
CA SER A 166 7.45 21.07 2.41
C SER A 166 6.62 19.78 2.43
N ALA A 167 7.21 18.70 1.97
CA ALA A 167 6.65 17.35 2.07
C ALA A 167 7.80 16.38 2.31
N PRO A 168 7.68 15.45 3.30
CA PRO A 168 8.71 14.46 3.52
C PRO A 168 8.62 13.33 2.50
N SER A 169 9.72 12.62 2.30
CA SER A 169 9.71 11.27 1.76
C SER A 169 9.40 10.30 2.89
N LEU A 170 8.41 9.42 2.67
CA LEU A 170 8.06 8.35 3.61
C LEU A 170 8.36 7.00 2.98
N SER A 171 9.02 6.15 3.71
CA SER A 171 9.36 4.80 3.30
C SER A 171 9.44 3.87 4.51
N GLY A 172 9.59 2.57 4.25
CA GLY A 172 9.84 1.64 5.33
C GLY A 172 9.98 0.20 4.85
N ASN A 173 10.43 -0.63 5.77
CA ASN A 173 10.68 -2.04 5.54
C ASN A 173 9.72 -2.90 6.35
N THR A 174 9.07 -3.86 5.67
CA THR A 174 8.27 -4.90 6.31
C THR A 174 9.05 -6.20 6.37
N ILE A 175 9.09 -6.81 7.55
CA ILE A 175 9.55 -8.18 7.75
C ILE A 175 8.32 -9.07 7.90
N GLY A 176 8.26 -10.12 7.10
CA GLY A 176 7.19 -11.12 7.12
C GLY A 176 7.71 -12.52 7.41
N ILE A 177 6.84 -13.35 8.00
CA ILE A 177 7.09 -14.74 8.29
C ILE A 177 6.24 -15.66 7.41
N ILE A 178 6.85 -16.74 6.90
CA ILE A 178 6.16 -17.84 6.23
C ILE A 178 6.31 -19.08 7.11
N ALA A 179 5.25 -19.40 7.83
CA ALA A 179 5.21 -20.54 8.75
C ALA A 179 3.82 -21.21 8.71
N PRO A 180 3.73 -22.48 8.29
CA PRO A 180 4.81 -23.34 7.81
C PRO A 180 5.37 -22.90 6.45
N ARG A 181 6.59 -23.34 6.12
CA ARG A 181 7.32 -22.92 4.90
C ARG A 181 6.63 -23.29 3.58
N GLU A 182 5.72 -24.27 3.62
CA GLU A 182 4.91 -24.73 2.50
C GLU A 182 3.92 -23.67 2.01
N ARG A 183 3.65 -22.63 2.83
CA ARG A 183 2.84 -21.44 2.47
C ARG A 183 3.55 -20.51 1.49
N LEU A 184 4.82 -20.75 1.15
CA LEU A 184 5.56 -19.94 0.19
C LEU A 184 4.89 -19.93 -1.18
N ILE A 185 4.52 -18.74 -1.65
CA ILE A 185 3.93 -18.50 -2.97
C ILE A 185 5.01 -17.89 -3.89
N THR A 186 5.40 -18.64 -4.91
CA THR A 186 6.47 -18.23 -5.87
C THR A 186 5.92 -17.79 -7.22
N GLY A 187 4.69 -18.16 -7.55
CA GLY A 187 4.11 -18.01 -8.89
C GLY A 187 4.45 -19.16 -9.86
N GLN A 188 5.35 -20.07 -9.48
CA GLN A 188 5.75 -21.19 -10.37
C GLN A 188 4.61 -22.16 -10.69
N LYS A 189 3.63 -22.28 -9.78
CA LYS A 189 2.46 -23.13 -9.95
C LYS A 189 1.39 -22.53 -10.88
N LEU A 190 1.50 -21.23 -11.24
CA LEU A 190 0.56 -20.60 -12.17
C LEU A 190 0.52 -21.39 -13.47
N GLY A 191 -0.67 -21.70 -13.96
CA GLY A 191 -0.88 -22.53 -15.13
C GLY A 191 -2.13 -22.17 -15.92
N LEU A 192 -2.29 -22.84 -17.05
CA LEU A 192 -3.49 -22.71 -17.90
C LEU A 192 -4.72 -23.17 -17.14
N GLY A 193 -5.81 -22.42 -17.27
CA GLY A 193 -7.06 -22.68 -16.58
C GLY A 193 -7.16 -22.08 -15.16
N ASP A 194 -6.06 -21.55 -14.60
CA ASP A 194 -6.14 -20.84 -13.33
C ASP A 194 -7.10 -19.68 -13.40
N ARG A 195 -7.92 -19.55 -12.37
CA ARG A 195 -8.91 -18.48 -12.24
C ARG A 195 -8.28 -17.25 -11.58
N ILE A 196 -8.68 -16.10 -12.06
CA ILE A 196 -8.20 -14.80 -11.58
C ILE A 196 -9.27 -14.21 -10.66
N ILE A 197 -9.00 -14.18 -9.37
CA ILE A 197 -9.88 -13.59 -8.36
C ILE A 197 -9.37 -12.18 -8.05
N GLY A 198 -10.21 -11.17 -8.28
CA GLY A 198 -9.95 -9.79 -7.89
C GLY A 198 -10.54 -9.47 -6.54
N VAL A 199 -9.79 -8.75 -5.71
CA VAL A 199 -10.24 -8.20 -4.43
C VAL A 199 -10.35 -6.70 -4.57
N THR A 200 -11.50 -6.12 -4.23
CA THR A 200 -11.75 -4.69 -4.40
C THR A 200 -10.76 -3.83 -3.65
N SER A 201 -10.39 -2.69 -4.24
CA SER A 201 -9.62 -1.63 -3.60
C SER A 201 -10.53 -0.71 -2.76
N SER A 202 -9.92 0.09 -1.88
CA SER A 202 -10.61 1.20 -1.19
C SER A 202 -10.65 2.49 -2.02
N GLY A 203 -10.06 2.50 -3.20
CA GLY A 203 -9.90 3.67 -4.06
C GLY A 203 -8.53 3.71 -4.73
N LEU A 204 -7.91 4.89 -4.77
CA LEU A 204 -6.64 5.14 -5.47
C LEU A 204 -5.47 4.33 -4.90
N HIS A 205 -5.49 4.01 -3.60
CA HIS A 205 -4.33 3.52 -2.87
C HIS A 205 -3.16 4.53 -2.94
N ALA A 206 -1.95 4.08 -3.20
CA ALA A 206 -0.77 4.95 -3.29
C ALA A 206 -0.12 4.97 -4.68
N ASN A 207 -0.84 4.53 -5.73
CA ASN A 207 -0.31 4.46 -7.11
C ASN A 207 -1.11 5.36 -8.05
N GLY A 208 -0.45 5.87 -9.10
CA GLY A 208 -1.07 6.82 -10.03
C GLY A 208 -1.21 8.24 -9.48
N ILE A 209 -0.65 8.52 -8.32
CA ILE A 209 -0.78 9.79 -7.59
C ILE A 209 -0.28 10.99 -8.41
N SER A 210 0.87 10.86 -9.09
CA SER A 210 1.43 11.94 -9.91
C SER A 210 0.47 12.38 -11.01
N LEU A 211 -0.26 11.44 -11.63
CA LEU A 211 -1.27 11.75 -12.63
C LEU A 211 -2.48 12.45 -12.00
N ALA A 212 -2.92 12.00 -10.83
CA ALA A 212 -4.00 12.63 -10.08
C ALA A 212 -3.63 14.07 -9.69
N ILE A 213 -2.43 14.31 -9.16
CA ILE A 213 -1.90 15.65 -8.85
C ILE A 213 -1.90 16.53 -10.10
N LYS A 214 -1.32 16.05 -11.19
CA LYS A 214 -1.24 16.81 -12.45
C LYS A 214 -2.62 17.24 -12.95
N ARG A 215 -3.63 16.39 -12.85
CA ARG A 215 -5.00 16.69 -13.27
C ARG A 215 -5.73 17.59 -12.28
N ALA A 216 -5.51 17.44 -10.97
CA ALA A 216 -6.11 18.29 -9.96
C ALA A 216 -5.63 19.75 -10.08
N LEU A 217 -4.33 19.97 -10.26
CA LEU A 217 -3.72 21.31 -10.26
C LEU A 217 -4.21 22.22 -11.40
N VAL A 218 -4.79 21.70 -12.47
CA VAL A 218 -5.36 22.51 -13.55
C VAL A 218 -6.85 22.83 -13.36
N LEU A 219 -7.49 22.28 -12.34
CA LEU A 219 -8.87 22.58 -12.00
C LEU A 219 -8.97 23.92 -11.24
N PRO A 220 -10.05 24.70 -11.41
CA PRO A 220 -10.22 25.97 -10.70
C PRO A 220 -10.14 25.83 -9.17
N GLU A 221 -10.75 24.80 -8.60
CA GLU A 221 -10.76 24.51 -7.16
C GLU A 221 -9.75 23.47 -6.76
N GLN A 222 -8.91 23.00 -7.68
CA GLN A 222 -7.87 22.01 -7.47
C GLN A 222 -8.37 20.80 -6.65
N PHE A 223 -7.75 20.48 -5.51
CA PHE A 223 -8.17 19.37 -4.65
C PHE A 223 -9.47 19.63 -3.88
N PHE A 224 -9.98 20.86 -3.83
CA PHE A 224 -11.31 21.15 -3.28
C PHE A 224 -12.45 20.91 -4.26
N THR A 225 -12.14 20.58 -5.53
CA THR A 225 -13.14 20.21 -6.53
C THR A 225 -14.06 19.13 -5.99
N LYS A 226 -15.37 19.39 -5.96
CA LYS A 226 -16.36 18.45 -5.45
C LYS A 226 -16.63 17.34 -6.44
N LEU A 227 -16.67 16.11 -5.92
CA LEU A 227 -17.11 14.92 -6.64
C LEU A 227 -18.60 14.66 -6.43
N PRO A 228 -19.26 13.85 -7.29
CA PRO A 228 -20.70 13.53 -7.17
C PRO A 228 -21.13 12.94 -5.82
N ASN A 229 -20.23 12.31 -5.06
CA ASN A 229 -20.50 11.79 -3.73
C ASN A 229 -20.41 12.86 -2.61
N GLY A 230 -20.16 14.13 -2.96
CA GLY A 230 -20.05 15.25 -2.04
C GLY A 230 -18.69 15.44 -1.37
N LYS A 231 -17.76 14.47 -1.51
CA LYS A 231 -16.39 14.64 -1.05
C LYS A 231 -15.60 15.54 -2.02
N THR A 232 -14.52 16.13 -1.52
CA THR A 232 -13.53 16.78 -2.39
C THR A 232 -12.63 15.75 -3.07
N LEU A 233 -12.00 16.15 -4.18
CA LEU A 233 -11.01 15.31 -4.87
C LEU A 233 -9.84 14.93 -3.93
N GLY A 234 -9.41 15.86 -3.06
CA GLY A 234 -8.37 15.60 -2.07
C GLY A 234 -8.79 14.55 -1.03
N GLU A 235 -10.00 14.69 -0.47
CA GLU A 235 -10.56 13.70 0.46
C GLU A 235 -10.68 12.31 -0.17
N GLU A 236 -11.11 12.23 -1.43
CA GLU A 236 -11.24 10.96 -2.14
C GLU A 236 -9.87 10.35 -2.46
N ALA A 237 -8.90 11.17 -2.88
CA ALA A 237 -7.54 10.71 -3.17
C ALA A 237 -6.78 10.24 -1.91
N LEU A 238 -7.15 10.77 -0.73
CA LEU A 238 -6.53 10.43 0.56
C LEU A 238 -7.20 9.27 1.29
N ILE A 239 -8.22 8.62 0.71
CA ILE A 239 -8.76 7.38 1.28
C ILE A 239 -7.60 6.37 1.45
N PRO A 240 -7.40 5.83 2.69
CA PRO A 240 -6.27 4.94 2.95
C PRO A 240 -6.34 3.63 2.16
N THR A 241 -5.18 3.09 1.84
CA THR A 241 -5.04 1.78 1.22
C THR A 241 -5.63 0.69 2.12
N ARG A 242 -6.49 -0.16 1.54
CA ARG A 242 -7.06 -1.32 2.24
C ARG A 242 -5.98 -2.34 2.55
N SER A 243 -5.97 -2.88 3.78
CA SER A 243 -5.16 -4.03 4.13
C SER A 243 -5.78 -5.33 3.61
N TYR A 244 -4.96 -6.23 3.11
CA TYR A 244 -5.35 -7.58 2.69
C TYR A 244 -4.79 -8.67 3.62
N VAL A 245 -4.23 -8.28 4.76
CA VAL A 245 -3.58 -9.20 5.72
C VAL A 245 -4.56 -10.22 6.26
N LYS A 246 -5.74 -9.77 6.73
CA LYS A 246 -6.77 -10.67 7.28
C LYS A 246 -7.26 -11.67 6.25
N LEU A 247 -7.49 -11.23 5.01
CA LEU A 247 -7.87 -12.12 3.91
C LEU A 247 -6.81 -13.19 3.67
N MET A 248 -5.55 -12.78 3.56
CA MET A 248 -4.45 -13.73 3.32
C MET A 248 -4.24 -14.68 4.48
N GLU A 249 -4.37 -14.22 5.72
CA GLU A 249 -4.30 -15.06 6.92
C GLU A 249 -5.38 -16.15 6.87
N ASP A 250 -6.63 -15.78 6.58
CA ASP A 250 -7.75 -16.73 6.52
C ASP A 250 -7.61 -17.75 5.36
N LEU A 251 -7.17 -17.30 4.18
CA LEU A 251 -6.92 -18.18 3.04
C LEU A 251 -5.81 -19.19 3.33
N LEU A 252 -4.70 -18.71 3.93
CA LEU A 252 -3.55 -19.56 4.28
C LEU A 252 -3.89 -20.55 5.42
N ASP A 253 -4.64 -20.13 6.41
CA ASP A 253 -5.08 -20.97 7.53
C ASP A 253 -6.12 -22.00 7.09
N SER A 254 -6.89 -21.68 6.05
CA SER A 254 -7.83 -22.62 5.41
C SER A 254 -7.16 -23.52 4.36
N TYR A 255 -5.84 -23.44 4.17
CA TYR A 255 -5.10 -24.25 3.21
C TYR A 255 -5.63 -24.14 1.76
N VAL A 256 -6.09 -22.95 1.36
CA VAL A 256 -6.47 -22.69 -0.04
C VAL A 256 -5.23 -22.82 -0.92
N ILE A 257 -5.37 -23.52 -2.04
CA ILE A 257 -4.28 -23.65 -3.01
C ILE A 257 -4.19 -22.37 -3.83
N ILE A 258 -3.15 -21.58 -3.55
CA ILE A 258 -2.86 -20.33 -4.25
C ILE A 258 -1.63 -20.53 -5.15
N HIS A 259 -1.78 -20.30 -6.44
CA HIS A 259 -0.70 -20.46 -7.40
C HIS A 259 0.14 -19.20 -7.57
N ALA A 260 -0.50 -18.01 -7.50
CA ALA A 260 0.17 -16.72 -7.54
C ALA A 260 -0.67 -15.63 -6.90
N ILE A 261 -0.01 -14.54 -6.53
CA ILE A 261 -0.63 -13.31 -6.05
C ILE A 261 0.04 -12.13 -6.74
N VAL A 262 -0.77 -11.14 -7.12
CA VAL A 262 -0.31 -9.88 -7.70
C VAL A 262 -1.00 -8.71 -7.00
N PRO A 263 -0.26 -7.87 -6.27
CA PRO A 263 -0.80 -6.60 -5.77
C PRO A 263 -1.16 -5.65 -6.92
N GLY A 264 -2.29 -4.98 -6.83
CA GLY A 264 -2.75 -3.95 -7.78
C GLY A 264 -1.99 -2.62 -7.60
N THR A 265 -0.65 -2.68 -7.61
CA THR A 265 0.26 -1.56 -7.43
C THR A 265 1.16 -1.40 -8.66
N GLY A 266 1.39 -0.17 -9.15
CA GLY A 266 2.18 0.08 -10.37
C GLY A 266 1.67 -0.66 -11.61
N ASP A 267 1.89 -0.16 -12.79
CA ASP A 267 1.48 -0.77 -14.09
C ASP A 267 -0.04 -1.07 -14.23
N GLY A 268 -0.87 -0.62 -13.27
CA GLY A 268 -2.33 -0.74 -13.34
C GLY A 268 -2.82 -2.18 -13.55
N VAL A 269 -3.87 -2.33 -14.37
CA VAL A 269 -4.48 -3.64 -14.72
C VAL A 269 -3.53 -4.51 -15.56
N GLY A 270 -2.64 -3.90 -16.35
CA GLY A 270 -1.63 -4.60 -17.15
C GLY A 270 -0.69 -5.47 -16.30
N LYS A 271 -0.54 -5.14 -15.01
CA LYS A 271 0.28 -5.92 -14.06
C LYS A 271 -0.16 -7.37 -13.90
N ILE A 272 -1.41 -7.69 -14.20
CA ILE A 272 -1.93 -9.07 -14.17
C ILE A 272 -1.06 -10.01 -15.03
N ALA A 273 -0.51 -9.52 -16.17
CA ALA A 273 0.41 -10.27 -17.02
C ALA A 273 1.86 -10.24 -16.52
N PHE A 274 2.06 -10.46 -15.21
CA PHE A 274 3.36 -10.38 -14.53
C PHE A 274 4.32 -11.52 -14.90
N ASP A 275 3.79 -12.72 -15.14
CA ASP A 275 4.61 -13.90 -15.46
C ASP A 275 5.18 -13.78 -16.88
N LYS A 276 6.42 -14.24 -17.06
CA LYS A 276 7.14 -14.11 -18.35
C LYS A 276 6.77 -15.19 -19.36
N ARG A 277 6.06 -16.24 -18.93
CA ARG A 277 5.58 -17.30 -19.82
C ARG A 277 4.53 -16.78 -20.80
N PRO A 278 4.31 -17.45 -21.94
CA PRO A 278 3.33 -17.01 -22.95
C PRO A 278 1.90 -17.31 -22.51
N PHE A 279 1.43 -16.55 -21.53
CA PHE A 279 0.09 -16.64 -20.99
C PHE A 279 -0.72 -15.40 -21.39
N THR A 280 -1.95 -15.62 -21.87
CA THR A 280 -2.96 -14.59 -22.04
C THR A 280 -3.86 -14.59 -20.80
N TYR A 281 -4.03 -13.42 -20.20
CA TYR A 281 -4.87 -13.22 -19.03
C TYR A 281 -6.19 -12.62 -19.49
N ARG A 282 -7.23 -13.45 -19.62
CA ARG A 282 -8.53 -13.02 -20.12
C ARG A 282 -9.42 -12.59 -18.98
N ILE A 283 -9.77 -11.31 -18.95
CA ILE A 283 -10.68 -10.70 -17.98
C ILE A 283 -12.06 -10.56 -18.63
N LYS A 284 -13.05 -11.25 -18.09
CA LYS A 284 -14.44 -11.31 -18.60
C LYS A 284 -15.42 -10.46 -17.80
N LYS A 285 -15.12 -10.23 -16.52
CA LYS A 285 -15.94 -9.46 -15.59
C LYS A 285 -15.08 -8.47 -14.84
N TRP A 286 -15.69 -7.38 -14.39
CA TRP A 286 -15.01 -6.39 -13.57
C TRP A 286 -15.93 -5.87 -12.48
N VAL A 287 -15.38 -5.21 -11.48
CA VAL A 287 -16.11 -4.52 -10.40
C VAL A 287 -16.60 -3.16 -10.87
N GLU A 288 -17.49 -2.54 -10.10
CA GLU A 288 -17.82 -1.13 -10.31
C GLU A 288 -16.56 -0.28 -10.16
N VAL A 289 -16.31 0.58 -11.14
CA VAL A 289 -15.11 1.43 -11.17
C VAL A 289 -15.27 2.55 -10.15
N PRO A 290 -14.34 2.72 -9.18
CA PRO A 290 -14.42 3.79 -8.20
C PRO A 290 -14.53 5.18 -8.83
N LEU A 291 -15.33 6.04 -8.19
CA LEU A 291 -15.69 7.37 -8.68
C LEU A 291 -14.51 8.24 -9.12
N LEU A 292 -13.41 8.20 -8.37
CA LEU A 292 -12.20 8.96 -8.69
C LEU A 292 -11.65 8.61 -10.08
N PHE A 293 -11.65 7.34 -10.46
CA PHE A 293 -11.14 6.92 -11.77
C PHE A 293 -12.07 7.36 -12.90
N SER A 294 -13.40 7.24 -12.70
CA SER A 294 -14.37 7.78 -13.65
C SER A 294 -14.24 9.30 -13.80
N PHE A 295 -13.95 10.00 -12.70
CA PHE A 295 -13.67 11.43 -12.72
C PHE A 295 -12.40 11.76 -13.51
N MET A 296 -11.30 11.00 -13.33
CA MET A 296 -10.07 11.16 -14.13
C MET A 296 -10.32 10.97 -15.62
N ARG A 297 -11.19 10.02 -16.00
CA ARG A 297 -11.67 9.87 -17.37
C ARG A 297 -12.35 11.14 -17.88
N GLY A 298 -13.25 11.71 -17.09
CA GLY A 298 -13.92 12.97 -17.37
C GLY A 298 -12.96 14.16 -17.56
N LEU A 299 -11.80 14.12 -16.93
CA LEU A 299 -10.72 15.10 -17.11
C LEU A 299 -9.84 14.84 -18.34
N GLY A 300 -10.22 13.90 -19.21
CA GLY A 300 -9.53 13.61 -20.47
C GLY A 300 -8.33 12.65 -20.33
N VAL A 301 -8.23 11.89 -19.24
CA VAL A 301 -7.30 10.75 -19.20
C VAL A 301 -7.88 9.64 -20.06
N THR A 302 -7.10 9.08 -20.99
CA THR A 302 -7.58 7.99 -21.84
C THR A 302 -7.89 6.73 -21.04
N LEU A 303 -8.74 5.85 -21.54
CA LEU A 303 -9.01 4.57 -20.89
C LEU A 303 -7.73 3.75 -20.75
N GLU A 304 -6.93 3.70 -21.78
CA GLU A 304 -5.67 2.98 -21.80
C GLU A 304 -4.70 3.49 -20.72
N ASP A 305 -4.55 4.81 -20.59
CA ASP A 305 -3.72 5.42 -19.55
C ASP A 305 -4.26 5.12 -18.15
N CYS A 306 -5.59 5.14 -17.97
CA CYS A 306 -6.21 4.76 -16.71
C CYS A 306 -5.89 3.30 -16.33
N LEU A 307 -6.08 2.37 -17.28
CA LEU A 307 -5.83 0.94 -17.06
C LEU A 307 -4.35 0.58 -16.90
N LYS A 308 -3.45 1.41 -17.42
CA LYS A 308 -1.99 1.27 -17.22
C LYS A 308 -1.49 1.94 -15.93
N THR A 309 -2.27 2.86 -15.35
CA THR A 309 -1.81 3.68 -14.22
C THR A 309 -2.50 3.31 -12.90
N PHE A 310 -3.82 3.12 -12.93
CA PHE A 310 -4.64 2.93 -11.74
C PHE A 310 -5.01 1.46 -11.52
N ASN A 311 -5.29 1.11 -10.26
CA ASN A 311 -5.79 -0.22 -9.90
C ASN A 311 -7.21 -0.51 -10.43
N TRP A 312 -7.89 0.51 -10.94
CA TRP A 312 -9.21 0.46 -11.59
C TRP A 312 -10.30 -0.20 -10.75
N GLY A 313 -10.13 -0.23 -9.42
CA GLY A 313 -11.08 -0.82 -8.46
C GLY A 313 -10.64 -2.18 -7.88
N ILE A 314 -9.56 -2.78 -8.38
CA ILE A 314 -8.99 -4.02 -7.85
C ILE A 314 -7.61 -3.75 -7.25
N GLY A 315 -7.47 -3.97 -5.96
CA GLY A 315 -6.21 -3.74 -5.25
C GLY A 315 -5.35 -5.00 -5.06
N PHE A 316 -5.92 -6.20 -5.30
CA PHE A 316 -5.22 -7.46 -5.06
C PHE A 316 -5.78 -8.58 -5.96
N TYR A 317 -4.92 -9.33 -6.63
CA TYR A 317 -5.29 -10.43 -7.50
C TYR A 317 -4.75 -11.74 -6.93
N ILE A 318 -5.61 -12.76 -6.87
CA ILE A 318 -5.29 -14.11 -6.40
C ILE A 318 -5.54 -15.09 -7.54
N PHE A 319 -4.55 -15.92 -7.85
CA PHE A 319 -4.65 -16.95 -8.88
C PHE A 319 -4.79 -18.31 -8.21
N VAL A 320 -5.90 -18.99 -8.50
CA VAL A 320 -6.25 -20.28 -7.91
C VAL A 320 -6.69 -21.27 -8.98
N PRO A 321 -6.52 -22.59 -8.77
CA PRO A 321 -7.18 -23.57 -9.63
C PRO A 321 -8.70 -23.44 -9.53
N GLU A 322 -9.42 -23.86 -10.58
CA GLU A 322 -10.89 -23.76 -10.65
C GLU A 322 -11.60 -24.33 -9.42
N SER A 323 -11.07 -25.44 -8.89
CA SER A 323 -11.63 -26.12 -7.70
C SER A 323 -11.58 -25.30 -6.41
N GLU A 324 -10.77 -24.24 -6.34
CA GLU A 324 -10.63 -23.39 -5.15
C GLU A 324 -11.40 -22.06 -5.27
N VAL A 325 -12.08 -21.79 -6.40
CA VAL A 325 -12.76 -20.51 -6.64
C VAL A 325 -13.86 -20.26 -5.59
N GLU A 326 -14.82 -21.18 -5.48
CA GLU A 326 -15.96 -21.02 -4.57
C GLU A 326 -15.48 -20.80 -3.14
N ARG A 327 -14.56 -21.65 -2.68
CA ARG A 327 -13.96 -21.57 -1.34
C ARG A 327 -13.22 -20.25 -1.10
N THR A 328 -12.48 -19.77 -2.10
CA THR A 328 -11.78 -18.47 -2.00
C THR A 328 -12.75 -17.31 -1.85
N LEU A 329 -13.84 -17.31 -2.62
CA LEU A 329 -14.88 -16.29 -2.56
C LEU A 329 -15.63 -16.31 -1.22
N GLU A 330 -15.97 -17.49 -0.69
CA GLU A 330 -16.64 -17.67 0.60
C GLU A 330 -15.77 -17.16 1.76
N ILE A 331 -14.51 -17.57 1.80
CA ILE A 331 -13.56 -17.10 2.83
C ILE A 331 -13.38 -15.58 2.75
N GLY A 332 -13.21 -15.03 1.54
CA GLY A 332 -13.07 -13.59 1.37
C GLY A 332 -14.31 -12.83 1.85
N LYS A 333 -15.50 -13.31 1.54
CA LYS A 333 -16.77 -12.73 2.02
C LYS A 333 -16.88 -12.80 3.55
N ALA A 334 -16.54 -13.94 4.14
CA ALA A 334 -16.54 -14.12 5.59
C ALA A 334 -15.53 -13.20 6.30
N ALA A 335 -14.39 -12.92 5.66
CA ALA A 335 -13.37 -11.97 6.13
C ALA A 335 -13.75 -10.48 5.91
N GLY A 336 -14.92 -10.20 5.30
CA GLY A 336 -15.41 -8.83 5.07
C GLY A 336 -14.87 -8.16 3.80
N TYR A 337 -14.38 -8.95 2.84
CA TYR A 337 -13.93 -8.45 1.55
C TYR A 337 -14.93 -8.76 0.44
N GLU A 338 -14.95 -7.91 -0.56
CA GLU A 338 -15.65 -8.16 -1.81
C GLU A 338 -14.67 -8.72 -2.83
N LEU A 339 -14.94 -9.95 -3.27
CA LEU A 339 -14.14 -10.67 -4.26
C LEU A 339 -15.00 -11.00 -5.48
N LEU A 340 -14.38 -11.00 -6.64
CA LEU A 340 -15.00 -11.39 -7.90
C LEU A 340 -14.07 -12.30 -8.70
N GLU A 341 -14.61 -13.38 -9.26
CA GLU A 341 -13.92 -14.11 -10.32
C GLU A 341 -13.91 -13.26 -11.59
N LEU A 342 -12.75 -12.73 -11.94
CA LEU A 342 -12.58 -11.80 -13.06
C LEU A 342 -12.43 -12.50 -14.39
N GLY A 343 -11.79 -13.69 -14.42
CA GLY A 343 -11.45 -14.40 -15.62
C GLY A 343 -10.46 -15.53 -15.39
N GLN A 344 -9.65 -15.83 -16.40
CA GLN A 344 -8.78 -17.00 -16.38
C GLN A 344 -7.46 -16.80 -17.16
N VAL A 345 -6.51 -17.68 -16.90
CA VAL A 345 -5.23 -17.78 -17.61
C VAL A 345 -5.39 -18.73 -18.79
N GLU A 346 -5.03 -18.29 -19.99
CA GLU A 346 -5.13 -19.04 -21.26
C GLU A 346 -3.77 -19.16 -21.95
N GLU A 347 -3.66 -20.08 -22.90
CA GLU A 347 -2.50 -20.15 -23.80
C GLU A 347 -2.55 -18.97 -24.78
N GLY A 348 -1.42 -18.33 -25.04
CA GLY A 348 -1.34 -17.25 -26.01
C GLY A 348 -0.23 -16.26 -25.74
N GLU A 349 -0.25 -15.14 -26.44
CA GLU A 349 0.71 -14.05 -26.21
C GLU A 349 0.56 -13.48 -24.78
N ARG A 350 1.67 -13.06 -24.23
CA ARG A 350 1.70 -12.42 -22.91
C ARG A 350 1.04 -11.06 -22.95
N CYS A 351 -0.23 -11.00 -22.57
CA CYS A 351 -1.05 -9.77 -22.50
C CYS A 351 -2.26 -9.94 -21.58
N VAL A 352 -2.95 -8.86 -21.30
CA VAL A 352 -4.27 -8.89 -20.65
C VAL A 352 -5.33 -8.53 -21.71
N ILE A 353 -6.24 -9.45 -21.99
CA ILE A 353 -7.43 -9.16 -22.79
C ILE A 353 -8.53 -8.72 -21.82
N PHE A 354 -8.84 -7.43 -21.83
CA PHE A 354 -9.82 -6.82 -20.94
C PHE A 354 -11.15 -6.65 -21.68
N GLU A 355 -11.97 -7.71 -21.67
CA GLU A 355 -13.24 -7.75 -22.42
C GLU A 355 -14.28 -6.72 -21.99
N PRO A 356 -14.39 -6.32 -20.68
CA PRO A 356 -15.37 -5.33 -20.26
C PRO A 356 -15.31 -4.01 -21.04
N GLU A 357 -14.13 -3.65 -21.56
CA GLU A 357 -13.90 -2.41 -22.32
C GLU A 357 -13.37 -2.70 -23.74
N GLY A 358 -13.26 -3.97 -24.14
CA GLY A 358 -12.79 -4.38 -25.47
C GLY A 358 -11.33 -4.00 -25.80
N ILE A 359 -10.46 -3.94 -24.78
CA ILE A 359 -9.07 -3.50 -24.93
C ILE A 359 -8.07 -4.62 -24.57
N THR A 360 -6.93 -4.62 -25.28
CA THR A 360 -5.79 -5.48 -24.93
C THR A 360 -4.67 -4.64 -24.37
N LEU A 361 -4.21 -5.01 -23.16
CA LEU A 361 -3.14 -4.32 -22.46
C LEU A 361 -1.84 -5.11 -22.61
N PRO A 362 -0.70 -4.44 -22.87
CA PRO A 362 0.60 -5.08 -22.88
C PRO A 362 0.98 -5.53 -21.46
N PRO A 363 1.95 -6.46 -21.33
CA PRO A 363 2.50 -6.83 -20.02
C PRO A 363 3.26 -5.66 -19.39
N PRO A 364 3.50 -5.72 -18.05
CA PRO A 364 4.25 -4.70 -17.33
C PRO A 364 5.59 -4.36 -17.99
N GLY A 365 5.94 -3.09 -18.04
CA GLY A 365 7.19 -2.58 -18.59
C GLY A 365 7.25 -2.49 -20.12
N LYS A 366 6.10 -2.54 -20.80
CA LYS A 366 5.99 -2.33 -22.26
C LYS A 366 4.97 -1.24 -22.60
#